data_2e82209d46e2f7e632f7bea3248c8883
#
_entry.id   2e82209d46e2f7e632f7bea3248c8883
#
_cell.length_a   1.000
_cell.length_b   1.000
_cell.length_c   1.000
_cell.angle_alpha   90.00
_cell.angle_beta   90.00
_cell.angle_gamma   90.00
#
_symmetry.space_group_name_H-M   'P 1'
#
loop_
_entity.id
_entity.type
_entity.pdbx_description
1 polymer ?
#
loop_
_entity_poly.entity_id
_entity_poly.type
_entity_poly.pdbx_seq_one_letter_code
_entity_poly.pdbx_strand_id
1 'polypeptide(L)'
;AKRYLFTKSKNKAINYITLIASIGIIVGTAALFIVLSGFAGLKAFSLEFTNLTDPDLKIFPTQSKTFVFSQGQRQKMSAINGIATFSEIVEDKVLMRCDNRFLAVNLKGVDVYYPEETIDSILSYGDWMQPDLPQVVSGWDVSNTLGFNTYDITRTIRLYAPKPGSGQLLSVKDAFKSIKVVNVGLFQINDALNNSTVFTGIENAKYLFGTPENTVSAIEIITKDADNLSQIIAELELLFGNEVLIKNRIQLNAALYKMLNTEQLAVYLIFTLILIIALFNILGSIVMMILDKQKDLETLFSIGASRKTIQNIFFFQGALMLSLI
;
A
#
# COMPACT_ATOMS: atom_id res chain seq x y z
N ALA A 1 8.04 -49.17 5.17
CA ALA A 1 8.40 -47.80 5.46
C ALA A 1 7.92 -47.37 6.86
N LYS A 2 6.59 -47.36 7.17
CA LYS A 2 6.05 -46.92 8.45
C LYS A 2 6.63 -47.58 9.69
N ARG A 3 6.85 -48.95 9.61
CA ARG A 3 7.45 -49.71 10.71
C ARG A 3 8.93 -49.38 10.92
N TYR A 4 9.68 -49.07 9.85
CA TYR A 4 11.08 -48.66 9.91
C TYR A 4 11.26 -47.29 10.55
N LEU A 5 10.33 -46.38 10.37
CA LEU A 5 10.36 -45.02 10.89
C LEU A 5 10.21 -45.02 12.42
N PHE A 6 9.39 -45.90 12.99
CA PHE A 6 9.11 -45.97 14.43
C PHE A 6 9.92 -47.03 15.18
N THR A 7 10.75 -47.85 14.47
CA THR A 7 11.59 -48.85 15.12
C THR A 7 12.82 -48.16 15.72
N LYS A 8 12.95 -48.23 17.05
CA LYS A 8 14.12 -47.69 17.75
C LYS A 8 15.39 -48.38 17.26
N SER A 9 16.36 -47.64 16.79
CA SER A 9 17.70 -48.14 16.49
C SER A 9 18.37 -48.64 17.79
N LYS A 10 19.16 -49.70 17.71
CA LYS A 10 20.01 -50.16 18.82
C LYS A 10 21.02 -49.08 19.24
N ASN A 11 21.35 -48.16 18.32
CA ASN A 11 22.30 -47.09 18.57
C ASN A 11 21.53 -45.80 19.02
N LYS A 12 21.60 -45.47 20.30
CA LYS A 12 20.88 -44.31 20.89
C LYS A 12 21.22 -43.02 20.17
N ALA A 13 22.47 -42.83 19.70
CA ALA A 13 22.91 -41.63 19.01
C ALA A 13 22.10 -41.36 17.72
N ILE A 14 21.72 -42.37 16.96
CA ILE A 14 20.98 -42.22 15.70
C ILE A 14 19.53 -41.74 15.98
N ASN A 15 18.91 -42.28 17.03
CA ASN A 15 17.59 -41.84 17.44
C ASN A 15 17.56 -40.35 17.83
N TYR A 16 18.62 -39.86 18.52
CA TYR A 16 18.75 -38.44 18.85
C TYR A 16 18.98 -37.57 17.61
N ILE A 17 19.79 -37.99 16.67
CA ILE A 17 20.05 -37.25 15.41
C ILE A 17 18.77 -37.14 14.60
N THR A 18 17.99 -38.22 14.45
CA THR A 18 16.71 -38.20 13.75
C THR A 18 15.69 -37.32 14.45
N LEU A 19 15.64 -37.35 15.78
CA LEU A 19 14.75 -36.47 16.57
C LEU A 19 15.11 -35.01 16.38
N ILE A 20 16.38 -34.67 16.49
CA ILE A 20 16.86 -33.27 16.30
C ILE A 20 16.56 -32.79 14.87
N ALA A 21 16.81 -33.62 13.86
CA ALA A 21 16.49 -33.31 12.47
C ALA A 21 14.99 -33.04 12.29
N SER A 22 14.10 -33.90 12.85
CA SER A 22 12.65 -33.72 12.78
C SER A 22 12.19 -32.44 13.47
N ILE A 23 12.70 -32.14 14.67
CA ILE A 23 12.41 -30.89 15.37
C ILE A 23 12.89 -29.67 14.57
N GLY A 24 14.09 -29.75 13.97
CA GLY A 24 14.62 -28.68 13.15
C GLY A 24 13.74 -28.36 11.94
N ILE A 25 13.18 -29.37 11.30
CA ILE A 25 12.27 -29.20 10.17
C ILE A 25 10.94 -28.57 10.64
N ILE A 26 10.36 -29.09 11.73
CA ILE A 26 9.10 -28.55 12.30
C ILE A 26 9.28 -27.07 12.67
N VAL A 27 10.34 -26.73 13.39
CA VAL A 27 10.63 -25.35 13.78
C VAL A 27 10.87 -24.47 12.56
N GLY A 28 11.64 -24.94 11.58
CA GLY A 28 11.90 -24.21 10.32
C GLY A 28 10.62 -23.95 9.53
N THR A 29 9.74 -24.93 9.40
CA THR A 29 8.47 -24.80 8.70
C THR A 29 7.51 -23.86 9.44
N ALA A 30 7.43 -23.98 10.78
CA ALA A 30 6.61 -23.10 11.60
C ALA A 30 7.10 -21.65 11.53
N ALA A 31 8.41 -21.41 11.63
CA ALA A 31 9.01 -20.10 11.49
C ALA A 31 8.71 -19.49 10.11
N LEU A 32 8.84 -20.29 9.05
CA LEU A 32 8.52 -19.87 7.70
C LEU A 32 7.05 -19.48 7.55
N PHE A 33 6.13 -20.30 8.07
CA PHE A 33 4.69 -20.01 8.02
C PHE A 33 4.38 -18.68 8.73
N ILE A 34 4.95 -18.43 9.91
CA ILE A 34 4.76 -17.19 10.66
C ILE A 34 5.28 -15.98 9.86
N VAL A 35 6.46 -16.10 9.27
CA VAL A 35 7.06 -15.02 8.47
C VAL A 35 6.22 -14.72 7.23
N LEU A 36 5.84 -15.74 6.45
CA LEU A 36 5.01 -15.56 5.25
C LEU A 36 3.63 -14.98 5.59
N SER A 37 3.00 -15.47 6.66
CA SER A 37 1.69 -14.96 7.11
C SER A 37 1.80 -13.50 7.57
N GLY A 38 2.85 -13.16 8.33
CA GLY A 38 3.12 -11.80 8.77
C GLY A 38 3.31 -10.84 7.60
N PHE A 39 4.13 -11.21 6.60
CA PHE A 39 4.34 -10.39 5.41
C PHE A 39 3.08 -10.26 4.54
N ALA A 40 2.32 -11.34 4.37
CA ALA A 40 1.06 -11.30 3.63
C ALA A 40 0.05 -10.35 4.31
N GLY A 41 -0.06 -10.42 5.63
CA GLY A 41 -0.90 -9.52 6.42
C GLY A 41 -0.45 -8.06 6.34
N LEU A 42 0.84 -7.79 6.47
CA LEU A 42 1.41 -6.43 6.35
C LEU A 42 1.18 -5.84 4.96
N LYS A 43 1.36 -6.65 3.90
CA LYS A 43 1.08 -6.24 2.53
C LYS A 43 -0.40 -5.88 2.34
N ALA A 44 -1.31 -6.74 2.79
CA ALA A 44 -2.76 -6.51 2.71
C ALA A 44 -3.14 -5.22 3.45
N PHE A 45 -2.66 -5.05 4.68
CA PHE A 45 -2.88 -3.86 5.49
C PHE A 45 -2.35 -2.58 4.84
N SER A 46 -1.13 -2.60 4.29
CA SER A 46 -0.54 -1.43 3.62
C SER A 46 -1.31 -1.04 2.36
N LEU A 47 -1.85 -2.02 1.62
CA LEU A 47 -2.64 -1.77 0.41
C LEU A 47 -4.07 -1.31 0.72
N GLU A 48 -4.64 -1.69 1.86
CA GLU A 48 -5.97 -1.28 2.28
C GLU A 48 -6.09 0.24 2.40
N PHE A 49 -5.09 0.90 3.00
CA PHE A 49 -5.06 2.36 3.09
C PHE A 49 -5.01 3.04 1.72
N THR A 50 -4.23 2.53 0.78
CA THR A 50 -4.18 3.08 -0.58
C THR A 50 -5.49 2.87 -1.33
N ASN A 51 -6.19 1.78 -1.07
CA ASN A 51 -7.48 1.50 -1.70
C ASN A 51 -8.59 2.44 -1.23
N LEU A 52 -8.53 2.93 0.01
CA LEU A 52 -9.53 3.83 0.57
C LEU A 52 -9.36 5.29 0.11
N THR A 53 -8.12 5.72 -0.16
CA THR A 53 -7.80 7.14 -0.35
C THR A 53 -7.38 7.51 -1.75
N ASP A 54 -6.87 6.54 -2.51
CA ASP A 54 -6.36 6.80 -3.84
C ASP A 54 -7.39 6.46 -4.92
N PRO A 55 -7.56 7.35 -5.90
CA PRO A 55 -8.43 7.08 -7.04
C PRO A 55 -7.88 5.93 -7.89
N ASP A 56 -8.72 5.31 -8.72
CA ASP A 56 -8.28 4.29 -9.66
C ASP A 56 -7.33 4.86 -10.71
N LEU A 57 -7.65 6.09 -11.18
CA LEU A 57 -6.82 6.86 -12.09
C LEU A 57 -6.71 8.31 -11.61
N LYS A 58 -5.55 8.91 -11.77
CA LYS A 58 -5.32 10.33 -11.54
C LYS A 58 -4.60 10.95 -12.73
N ILE A 59 -5.17 12.05 -13.22
CA ILE A 59 -4.65 12.83 -14.33
C ILE A 59 -3.90 14.02 -13.78
N PHE A 60 -2.68 14.23 -14.25
CA PHE A 60 -1.81 15.35 -13.88
C PHE A 60 -1.33 16.09 -15.12
N PRO A 61 -0.99 17.37 -15.05
CA PRO A 61 -0.30 18.06 -16.11
C PRO A 61 1.15 17.55 -16.27
N THR A 62 1.67 17.52 -17.52
CA THR A 62 3.01 17.01 -17.80
C THR A 62 4.10 18.03 -17.47
N GLN A 63 3.89 19.32 -17.73
CA GLN A 63 4.94 20.37 -17.65
C GLN A 63 4.63 21.52 -16.70
N SER A 64 3.38 21.68 -16.27
CA SER A 64 2.90 22.76 -15.41
C SER A 64 2.36 22.23 -14.09
N LYS A 65 1.98 23.12 -13.17
CA LYS A 65 1.28 22.73 -11.94
C LYS A 65 -0.22 22.49 -12.16
N THR A 66 -0.77 23.08 -13.24
CA THR A 66 -2.20 23.06 -13.53
C THR A 66 -2.43 22.97 -15.02
N PHE A 67 -3.58 22.50 -15.46
CA PHE A 67 -4.01 22.44 -16.86
C PHE A 67 -5.47 22.87 -17.00
N VAL A 68 -5.84 23.26 -18.22
CA VAL A 68 -7.22 23.67 -18.52
C VAL A 68 -8.09 22.44 -18.69
N PHE A 69 -9.19 22.40 -17.96
CA PHE A 69 -10.21 21.36 -18.07
C PHE A 69 -11.51 22.01 -18.53
N SER A 70 -11.72 21.99 -19.84
CA SER A 70 -12.85 22.65 -20.48
C SER A 70 -14.17 21.91 -20.27
N GLN A 71 -15.29 22.61 -20.41
CA GLN A 71 -16.62 22.02 -20.28
C GLN A 71 -16.87 20.93 -21.33
N GLY A 72 -16.29 21.09 -22.54
CA GLY A 72 -16.37 20.05 -23.58
C GLY A 72 -15.61 18.76 -23.20
N GLN A 73 -14.48 18.88 -22.51
CA GLN A 73 -13.75 17.73 -21.98
C GLN A 73 -14.52 17.06 -20.83
N ARG A 74 -15.17 17.83 -19.95
CA ARG A 74 -16.04 17.29 -18.88
C ARG A 74 -17.17 16.45 -19.47
N GLN A 75 -17.86 16.95 -20.48
CA GLN A 75 -18.95 16.22 -21.14
C GLN A 75 -18.46 14.93 -21.81
N LYS A 76 -17.34 14.99 -22.52
CA LYS A 76 -16.77 13.79 -23.16
C LYS A 76 -16.31 12.77 -22.11
N MET A 77 -15.70 13.21 -21.03
CA MET A 77 -15.25 12.34 -19.95
C MET A 77 -16.40 11.65 -19.24
N SER A 78 -17.51 12.37 -19.00
CA SER A 78 -18.75 11.79 -18.44
C SER A 78 -19.39 10.74 -19.36
N ALA A 79 -19.10 10.77 -20.65
CA ALA A 79 -19.61 9.81 -21.65
C ALA A 79 -18.73 8.55 -21.80
N ILE A 80 -17.53 8.52 -21.23
CA ILE A 80 -16.65 7.37 -21.28
C ILE A 80 -17.26 6.22 -20.47
N ASN A 81 -17.47 5.09 -21.14
CA ASN A 81 -18.00 3.91 -20.47
C ASN A 81 -16.97 3.34 -19.49
N GLY A 82 -17.41 3.02 -18.27
CA GLY A 82 -16.54 2.48 -17.23
C GLY A 82 -16.09 3.52 -16.19
N ILE A 83 -16.25 4.83 -16.41
CA ILE A 83 -16.07 5.84 -15.36
C ILE A 83 -17.33 5.86 -14.48
N ALA A 84 -17.16 5.73 -13.17
CA ALA A 84 -18.24 5.86 -12.20
C ALA A 84 -18.44 7.32 -11.81
N THR A 85 -17.36 7.99 -11.40
CA THR A 85 -17.33 9.41 -11.06
C THR A 85 -15.94 9.96 -11.28
N PHE A 86 -15.82 11.29 -11.40
CA PHE A 86 -14.54 11.99 -11.37
C PHE A 86 -14.67 13.28 -10.60
N SER A 87 -13.58 13.67 -9.93
CA SER A 87 -13.46 14.88 -9.13
C SER A 87 -12.37 15.78 -9.65
N GLU A 88 -12.67 17.09 -9.70
CA GLU A 88 -11.68 18.13 -9.99
C GLU A 88 -10.90 18.47 -8.73
N ILE A 89 -9.58 18.49 -8.85
CA ILE A 89 -8.68 18.74 -7.73
C ILE A 89 -7.83 19.98 -8.01
N VAL A 90 -7.76 20.86 -7.02
CA VAL A 90 -6.80 21.96 -6.99
C VAL A 90 -5.98 21.84 -5.72
N GLU A 91 -4.71 21.48 -5.86
CA GLU A 91 -3.83 21.20 -4.73
C GLU A 91 -2.47 21.90 -4.87
N ASP A 92 -1.99 22.46 -3.80
CA ASP A 92 -0.60 22.95 -3.63
C ASP A 92 -0.28 23.11 -2.14
N LYS A 93 0.98 23.40 -1.84
CA LYS A 93 1.44 23.69 -0.48
C LYS A 93 1.03 25.06 0.00
N VAL A 94 0.54 25.12 1.22
CA VAL A 94 0.17 26.36 1.91
C VAL A 94 0.78 26.40 3.30
N LEU A 95 0.91 27.60 3.85
CA LEU A 95 1.23 27.78 5.25
C LEU A 95 -0.08 27.96 6.03
N MET A 96 -0.37 27.01 6.89
CA MET A 96 -1.50 27.08 7.83
C MET A 96 -1.04 27.68 9.13
N ARG A 97 -1.77 28.66 9.61
CA ARG A 97 -1.51 29.35 10.88
C ARG A 97 -2.71 29.22 11.80
N CYS A 98 -2.45 28.85 13.05
CA CYS A 98 -3.41 28.98 14.14
C CYS A 98 -2.72 29.72 15.29
N ASP A 99 -3.26 30.90 15.65
CA ASP A 99 -2.66 31.82 16.61
C ASP A 99 -1.19 32.13 16.24
N ASN A 100 -0.22 31.66 17.08
CA ASN A 100 1.22 31.84 16.85
C ASN A 100 1.92 30.59 16.31
N ARG A 101 1.19 29.53 16.00
CA ARG A 101 1.75 28.30 15.43
C ARG A 101 1.58 28.27 13.93
N PHE A 102 2.58 27.73 13.24
CA PHE A 102 2.61 27.63 11.79
C PHE A 102 2.97 26.21 11.39
N LEU A 103 2.32 25.73 10.35
CA LEU A 103 2.63 24.42 9.75
C LEU A 103 2.46 24.51 8.22
N ALA A 104 3.44 24.00 7.47
CA ALA A 104 3.31 23.84 6.04
C ALA A 104 2.47 22.58 5.76
N VAL A 105 1.37 22.74 5.04
CA VAL A 105 0.45 21.63 4.72
C VAL A 105 0.15 21.60 3.22
N ASN A 106 -0.25 20.45 2.72
CA ASN A 106 -0.81 20.29 1.39
C ASN A 106 -2.32 20.59 1.47
N LEU A 107 -2.75 21.67 0.84
CA LEU A 107 -4.17 21.98 0.74
C LEU A 107 -4.73 21.29 -0.50
N LYS A 108 -5.70 20.41 -0.31
CA LYS A 108 -6.41 19.68 -1.38
C LYS A 108 -7.83 20.25 -1.47
N GLY A 109 -8.07 21.08 -2.48
CA GLY A 109 -9.40 21.54 -2.85
C GLY A 109 -10.10 20.50 -3.70
N VAL A 110 -11.28 20.05 -3.28
CA VAL A 110 -12.08 19.04 -3.95
C VAL A 110 -13.45 19.60 -4.31
N ASP A 111 -14.03 19.10 -5.40
CA ASP A 111 -15.37 19.50 -5.87
C ASP A 111 -16.48 18.69 -5.16
N VAL A 112 -17.72 18.93 -5.57
CA VAL A 112 -18.92 18.28 -5.01
C VAL A 112 -19.05 16.82 -5.40
N TYR A 113 -18.30 16.37 -6.41
CA TYR A 113 -18.31 14.99 -6.90
C TYR A 113 -17.24 14.10 -6.23
N TYR A 114 -16.55 14.63 -5.23
CA TYR A 114 -15.59 13.84 -4.45
C TYR A 114 -16.31 12.67 -3.77
N PRO A 115 -15.81 11.42 -3.89
CA PRO A 115 -16.56 10.22 -3.52
C PRO A 115 -16.97 10.20 -2.05
N GLU A 116 -18.27 10.02 -1.78
CA GLU A 116 -18.83 9.92 -0.43
C GLU A 116 -18.24 8.71 0.33
N GLU A 117 -18.05 7.58 -0.34
CA GLU A 117 -17.43 6.39 0.28
C GLU A 117 -16.01 6.66 0.78
N THR A 118 -15.24 7.48 0.05
CA THR A 118 -13.92 7.92 0.50
C THR A 118 -14.05 8.83 1.72
N ILE A 119 -14.98 9.79 1.70
CA ILE A 119 -15.23 10.71 2.81
C ILE A 119 -15.57 9.94 4.08
N ASP A 120 -16.54 9.02 4.01
CA ASP A 120 -17.01 8.23 5.13
C ASP A 120 -15.90 7.32 5.71
N SER A 121 -15.02 6.84 4.83
CA SER A 121 -13.91 5.98 5.24
C SER A 121 -12.80 6.71 5.98
N ILE A 122 -12.56 7.98 5.68
CA ILE A 122 -11.45 8.76 6.24
C ILE A 122 -11.85 9.68 7.38
N LEU A 123 -13.11 10.18 7.39
CA LEU A 123 -13.59 11.12 8.39
C LEU A 123 -13.73 10.43 9.74
N SER A 124 -12.92 10.86 10.72
CA SER A 124 -12.90 10.26 12.05
C SER A 124 -13.71 11.04 13.07
N TYR A 125 -13.84 12.35 12.87
CA TYR A 125 -14.57 13.22 13.81
C TYR A 125 -15.10 14.48 13.13
N GLY A 126 -16.30 14.94 13.51
CA GLY A 126 -16.93 16.13 12.95
C GLY A 126 -17.66 15.86 11.64
N ASP A 127 -17.72 16.86 10.79
CA ASP A 127 -18.46 16.83 9.53
C ASP A 127 -17.54 17.10 8.34
N TRP A 128 -17.97 16.67 7.13
CA TRP A 128 -17.31 17.10 5.91
C TRP A 128 -17.65 18.56 5.59
N MET A 129 -16.71 19.24 4.93
CA MET A 129 -16.89 20.66 4.59
C MET A 129 -18.00 20.89 3.58
N GLN A 130 -18.68 22.02 3.70
CA GLN A 130 -19.61 22.51 2.69
C GLN A 130 -18.83 23.25 1.59
N PRO A 131 -19.10 22.98 0.30
CA PRO A 131 -18.28 23.47 -0.82
C PRO A 131 -18.15 24.99 -0.87
N ASP A 132 -19.22 25.71 -0.54
CA ASP A 132 -19.31 27.17 -0.67
C ASP A 132 -18.84 27.94 0.58
N LEU A 133 -18.52 27.25 1.64
CA LEU A 133 -18.08 27.87 2.89
C LEU A 133 -16.55 27.78 3.05
N PRO A 134 -15.94 28.75 3.73
CA PRO A 134 -14.51 28.72 4.05
C PRO A 134 -14.23 27.74 5.20
N GLN A 135 -14.47 26.47 4.91
CA GLN A 135 -14.31 25.35 5.82
C GLN A 135 -13.17 24.46 5.39
N VAL A 136 -12.58 23.78 6.36
CA VAL A 136 -11.53 22.78 6.13
C VAL A 136 -11.78 21.52 6.95
N VAL A 137 -11.30 20.40 6.44
CA VAL A 137 -11.17 19.14 7.17
C VAL A 137 -9.68 18.82 7.23
N SER A 138 -9.12 18.76 8.43
CA SER A 138 -7.67 18.61 8.62
C SER A 138 -7.31 17.22 9.10
N GLY A 139 -6.08 16.82 8.77
CA GLY A 139 -5.49 15.62 9.36
C GLY A 139 -5.40 15.75 10.88
N TRP A 140 -5.56 14.62 11.57
CA TRP A 140 -5.55 14.57 13.04
C TRP A 140 -4.30 15.22 13.63
N ASP A 141 -3.12 14.95 13.07
CA ASP A 141 -1.84 15.46 13.58
C ASP A 141 -1.60 16.94 13.24
N VAL A 142 -2.18 17.43 12.12
CA VAL A 142 -2.21 18.88 11.81
C VAL A 142 -2.96 19.63 12.90
N SER A 143 -4.13 19.12 13.30
CA SER A 143 -4.93 19.69 14.39
C SER A 143 -4.18 19.71 15.72
N ASN A 144 -3.57 18.59 16.09
CA ASN A 144 -2.77 18.46 17.32
C ASN A 144 -1.58 19.42 17.33
N THR A 145 -0.84 19.50 16.22
CA THR A 145 0.35 20.35 16.10
C THR A 145 0.02 21.82 16.22
N LEU A 146 -1.05 22.26 15.56
CA LEU A 146 -1.51 23.66 15.59
C LEU A 146 -2.36 23.98 16.81
N GLY A 147 -2.92 22.95 17.47
CA GLY A 147 -3.67 23.06 18.72
C GLY A 147 -5.08 23.62 18.55
N PHE A 148 -5.79 23.22 17.51
CA PHE A 148 -7.21 23.54 17.30
C PHE A 148 -8.06 22.27 17.25
N ASN A 149 -9.37 22.42 17.44
CA ASN A 149 -10.36 21.35 17.33
C ASN A 149 -11.38 21.65 16.22
N THR A 150 -12.34 20.76 16.04
CA THR A 150 -13.49 21.00 15.17
C THR A 150 -14.39 22.09 15.75
N TYR A 151 -14.90 22.96 14.88
CA TYR A 151 -15.80 24.08 15.23
C TYR A 151 -15.24 25.05 16.30
N ASP A 152 -13.90 25.11 16.43
CA ASP A 152 -13.25 26.03 17.36
C ASP A 152 -13.30 27.48 16.81
N ILE A 153 -14.32 28.21 17.15
CA ILE A 153 -14.50 29.60 16.76
C ILE A 153 -13.66 30.59 17.62
N THR A 154 -13.07 30.10 18.71
CA THR A 154 -12.24 30.92 19.60
C THR A 154 -10.86 31.18 19.02
N ARG A 155 -10.40 30.30 18.11
CA ARG A 155 -9.11 30.39 17.43
C ARG A 155 -9.28 30.78 15.97
N THR A 156 -8.35 31.61 15.52
CA THR A 156 -8.36 32.03 14.10
C THR A 156 -7.38 31.18 13.30
N ILE A 157 -7.94 30.37 12.41
CA ILE A 157 -7.16 29.58 11.46
C ILE A 157 -7.09 30.36 10.14
N ARG A 158 -5.89 30.53 9.60
CA ARG A 158 -5.64 31.17 8.30
C ARG A 158 -4.72 30.30 7.43
N LEU A 159 -5.07 30.22 6.16
CA LEU A 159 -4.25 29.63 5.12
C LEU A 159 -3.57 30.74 4.33
N TYR A 160 -2.30 30.56 4.03
CA TYR A 160 -1.49 31.51 3.25
C TYR A 160 -0.86 30.78 2.07
N ALA A 161 -1.09 31.27 0.86
CA ALA A 161 -0.41 30.82 -0.34
C ALA A 161 0.42 31.95 -0.96
N PRO A 162 1.63 31.69 -1.45
CA PRO A 162 2.41 32.68 -2.16
C PRO A 162 1.72 33.07 -3.47
N LYS A 163 1.69 34.37 -3.78
CA LYS A 163 1.18 34.85 -5.07
C LYS A 163 2.18 34.49 -6.18
N PRO A 164 1.77 33.80 -7.24
CA PRO A 164 2.66 33.51 -8.35
C PRO A 164 3.04 34.78 -9.11
N GLY A 165 4.30 34.88 -9.55
CA GLY A 165 4.74 35.87 -10.55
C GLY A 165 4.81 37.32 -10.14
N SER A 166 4.90 37.65 -8.86
CA SER A 166 5.02 39.04 -8.44
C SER A 166 6.43 39.60 -8.71
N GLY A 167 6.49 40.71 -9.42
CA GLY A 167 7.66 41.60 -9.49
C GLY A 167 8.08 42.10 -8.09
N GLN A 168 8.75 43.27 -8.01
CA GLN A 168 9.21 43.83 -6.73
C GLN A 168 8.08 43.89 -5.69
N LEU A 169 8.25 43.11 -4.62
CA LEU A 169 7.32 43.08 -3.48
C LEU A 169 7.55 44.35 -2.65
N LEU A 170 6.56 45.25 -2.61
CA LEU A 170 6.59 46.47 -1.78
C LEU A 170 6.34 46.14 -0.31
N SER A 171 5.68 45.03 0.00
CA SER A 171 5.40 44.58 1.36
C SER A 171 5.29 43.07 1.43
N VAL A 172 5.71 42.46 2.54
CA VAL A 172 5.53 41.01 2.83
C VAL A 172 4.03 40.61 2.80
N LYS A 173 3.14 41.52 3.16
CA LYS A 173 1.68 41.26 3.10
C LYS A 173 1.17 41.08 1.66
N ASP A 174 1.82 41.71 0.68
CA ASP A 174 1.42 41.62 -0.72
C ASP A 174 1.94 40.36 -1.40
N ALA A 175 2.88 39.66 -0.76
CA ALA A 175 3.48 38.42 -1.24
C ALA A 175 2.54 37.21 -1.13
N PHE A 176 1.53 37.28 -0.27
CA PHE A 176 0.66 36.15 0.02
C PHE A 176 -0.81 36.48 -0.19
N LYS A 177 -1.56 35.52 -0.71
CA LYS A 177 -3.02 35.46 -0.54
C LYS A 177 -3.33 34.73 0.75
N SER A 178 -4.41 35.12 1.42
CA SER A 178 -4.84 34.42 2.62
C SER A 178 -6.35 34.34 2.72
N ILE A 179 -6.83 33.23 3.31
CA ILE A 179 -8.23 33.01 3.63
C ILE A 179 -8.35 32.58 5.10
N LYS A 180 -9.38 33.09 5.80
CA LYS A 180 -9.74 32.64 7.14
C LYS A 180 -10.69 31.45 6.99
N VAL A 181 -10.42 30.35 7.70
CA VAL A 181 -11.21 29.12 7.61
C VAL A 181 -11.60 28.60 8.99
N VAL A 182 -12.62 27.76 9.01
CA VAL A 182 -13.04 27.01 10.20
C VAL A 182 -12.81 25.53 9.94
N ASN A 183 -12.17 24.85 10.89
CA ASN A 183 -12.02 23.40 10.83
C ASN A 183 -13.34 22.75 11.30
N VAL A 184 -13.98 21.96 10.42
CA VAL A 184 -15.26 21.31 10.70
C VAL A 184 -15.15 19.82 10.94
N GLY A 185 -14.04 19.20 10.50
CA GLY A 185 -13.81 17.78 10.65
C GLY A 185 -12.33 17.43 10.79
N LEU A 186 -12.10 16.23 11.29
CA LEU A 186 -10.77 15.62 11.40
C LEU A 186 -10.78 14.28 10.68
N PHE A 187 -9.79 14.04 9.84
CA PHE A 187 -9.61 12.77 9.20
C PHE A 187 -8.39 12.02 9.73
N GLN A 188 -8.43 10.70 9.61
CA GLN A 188 -7.33 9.83 9.98
C GLN A 188 -7.14 8.74 8.92
N ILE A 189 -5.97 8.73 8.26
CA ILE A 189 -5.64 7.78 7.21
C ILE A 189 -4.32 7.08 7.55
N ASN A 190 -3.22 7.80 7.42
CA ASN A 190 -1.88 7.35 7.78
C ASN A 190 -1.05 8.55 8.26
N ASP A 191 0.06 8.29 8.93
CA ASP A 191 0.89 9.33 9.55
C ASP A 191 1.31 10.43 8.54
N ALA A 192 1.63 10.06 7.29
CA ALA A 192 2.09 11.01 6.29
C ALA A 192 0.98 12.01 5.89
N LEU A 193 -0.24 11.53 5.68
CA LEU A 193 -1.39 12.37 5.31
C LEU A 193 -1.95 13.11 6.52
N ASN A 194 -2.02 12.44 7.68
CA ASN A 194 -2.50 13.04 8.94
C ASN A 194 -1.68 14.25 9.36
N ASN A 195 -0.36 14.22 9.09
CA ASN A 195 0.58 15.29 9.45
C ASN A 195 0.66 16.43 8.43
N SER A 196 0.19 16.22 7.21
CA SER A 196 0.52 17.15 6.11
C SER A 196 -0.64 17.60 5.26
N THR A 197 -1.84 17.02 5.38
CA THR A 197 -2.93 17.27 4.43
C THR A 197 -4.12 17.96 5.09
N VAL A 198 -4.73 18.87 4.33
CA VAL A 198 -5.96 19.59 4.70
C VAL A 198 -6.87 19.65 3.47
N PHE A 199 -8.12 19.24 3.61
CA PHE A 199 -9.13 19.33 2.57
C PHE A 199 -9.91 20.64 2.69
N THR A 200 -10.35 21.19 1.55
CA THR A 200 -11.25 22.35 1.45
C THR A 200 -12.09 22.26 0.18
N GLY A 201 -13.15 23.08 0.08
CA GLY A 201 -13.87 23.20 -1.19
C GLY A 201 -12.98 23.76 -2.30
N ILE A 202 -13.19 23.29 -3.52
CA ILE A 202 -12.33 23.63 -4.67
C ILE A 202 -12.28 25.13 -4.93
N GLU A 203 -13.38 25.86 -4.70
CA GLU A 203 -13.45 27.31 -4.91
C GLU A 203 -12.56 28.08 -3.91
N ASN A 204 -12.46 27.61 -2.68
CA ASN A 204 -11.54 28.18 -1.68
C ASN A 204 -10.08 27.98 -2.11
N ALA A 205 -9.75 26.80 -2.64
CA ALA A 205 -8.42 26.51 -3.16
C ALA A 205 -8.09 27.35 -4.40
N LYS A 206 -9.00 27.43 -5.38
CA LYS A 206 -8.86 28.29 -6.57
C LYS A 206 -8.65 29.74 -6.19
N TYR A 207 -9.47 30.25 -5.26
CA TYR A 207 -9.32 31.61 -4.73
C TYR A 207 -7.93 31.82 -4.13
N LEU A 208 -7.49 30.91 -3.26
CA LEU A 208 -6.22 31.04 -2.54
C LEU A 208 -5.01 30.98 -3.47
N PHE A 209 -5.00 30.06 -4.43
CA PHE A 209 -3.91 29.91 -5.40
C PHE A 209 -4.00 30.89 -6.58
N GLY A 210 -5.13 31.54 -6.77
CA GLY A 210 -5.37 32.41 -7.93
C GLY A 210 -5.52 31.60 -9.23
N THR A 211 -6.05 30.39 -9.12
CA THR A 211 -6.29 29.50 -10.25
C THR A 211 -7.57 29.89 -10.99
N PRO A 212 -7.56 29.98 -12.33
CA PRO A 212 -8.78 30.25 -13.11
C PRO A 212 -9.85 29.16 -12.95
N GLU A 213 -11.13 29.51 -13.18
CA GLU A 213 -12.27 28.58 -12.98
C GLU A 213 -12.13 27.25 -13.74
N ASN A 214 -11.68 27.29 -15.00
CA ASN A 214 -11.55 26.09 -15.83
C ASN A 214 -10.17 25.44 -15.73
N THR A 215 -9.46 25.66 -14.63
CA THR A 215 -8.10 25.13 -14.46
C THR A 215 -8.05 24.27 -13.20
N VAL A 216 -7.40 23.10 -13.30
CA VAL A 216 -7.25 22.13 -12.22
C VAL A 216 -5.81 21.68 -12.08
N SER A 217 -5.43 21.22 -10.89
CA SER A 217 -4.11 20.59 -10.65
C SER A 217 -4.11 19.12 -11.02
N ALA A 218 -5.25 18.46 -10.83
CA ALA A 218 -5.44 17.05 -11.15
C ALA A 218 -6.92 16.74 -11.34
N ILE A 219 -7.21 15.57 -11.94
CA ILE A 219 -8.54 14.97 -11.96
C ILE A 219 -8.40 13.58 -11.36
N GLU A 220 -9.20 13.26 -10.36
CA GLU A 220 -9.27 11.94 -9.73
C GLU A 220 -10.50 11.19 -10.27
N ILE A 221 -10.31 9.95 -10.68
CA ILE A 221 -11.33 9.14 -11.35
C ILE A 221 -11.53 7.84 -10.59
N ILE A 222 -12.79 7.51 -10.32
CA ILE A 222 -13.23 6.21 -9.83
C ILE A 222 -13.88 5.47 -10.99
N THR A 223 -13.49 4.22 -11.20
CA THR A 223 -14.02 3.36 -12.26
C THR A 223 -15.08 2.40 -11.72
N LYS A 224 -15.98 1.95 -12.60
CA LYS A 224 -16.99 0.94 -12.24
C LYS A 224 -16.39 -0.44 -12.05
N ASP A 225 -15.42 -0.79 -12.91
CA ASP A 225 -14.74 -2.08 -12.94
C ASP A 225 -13.24 -1.89 -13.21
N ALA A 226 -12.42 -2.57 -12.44
CA ALA A 226 -10.95 -2.54 -12.58
C ALA A 226 -10.44 -3.19 -13.88
N ASP A 227 -11.23 -4.07 -14.50
CA ASP A 227 -10.80 -4.87 -15.67
C ASP A 227 -10.68 -4.02 -16.95
N ASN A 228 -11.35 -2.87 -17.02
CA ASN A 228 -11.40 -2.00 -18.21
C ASN A 228 -10.43 -0.81 -18.15
N LEU A 229 -9.54 -0.75 -17.15
CA LEU A 229 -8.63 0.39 -16.94
C LEU A 229 -7.79 0.75 -18.17
N SER A 230 -7.30 -0.23 -18.92
CA SER A 230 -6.48 0.01 -20.10
C SER A 230 -7.25 0.70 -21.24
N GLN A 231 -8.53 0.37 -21.43
CA GLN A 231 -9.38 1.01 -22.42
C GLN A 231 -9.71 2.44 -22.00
N ILE A 232 -10.05 2.66 -20.73
CA ILE A 232 -10.33 3.99 -20.18
C ILE A 232 -9.12 4.90 -20.32
N ILE A 233 -7.91 4.40 -20.02
CA ILE A 233 -6.66 5.15 -20.19
C ILE A 233 -6.48 5.57 -21.66
N ALA A 234 -6.67 4.66 -22.62
CA ALA A 234 -6.55 4.98 -24.05
C ALA A 234 -7.54 6.06 -24.51
N GLU A 235 -8.79 6.00 -24.04
CA GLU A 235 -9.80 7.02 -24.34
C GLU A 235 -9.47 8.38 -23.71
N LEU A 236 -8.93 8.39 -22.50
CA LEU A 236 -8.46 9.60 -21.81
C LEU A 236 -7.22 10.19 -22.51
N GLU A 237 -6.27 9.37 -22.96
CA GLU A 237 -5.11 9.81 -23.72
C GLU A 237 -5.53 10.45 -25.06
N LEU A 238 -6.54 9.92 -25.72
CA LEU A 238 -7.11 10.54 -26.92
C LEU A 238 -7.81 11.88 -26.63
N LEU A 239 -8.45 12.00 -25.45
CA LEU A 239 -9.16 13.21 -25.05
C LEU A 239 -8.22 14.36 -24.68
N PHE A 240 -7.16 14.07 -23.95
CA PHE A 240 -6.23 15.08 -23.40
C PHE A 240 -4.91 15.23 -24.18
N GLY A 241 -4.58 14.26 -25.02
CA GLY A 241 -3.29 14.26 -25.75
C GLY A 241 -2.08 14.17 -24.83
N ASN A 242 -0.97 14.81 -25.27
CA ASN A 242 0.31 14.76 -24.55
C ASN A 242 0.46 15.81 -23.42
N GLU A 243 -0.58 16.58 -23.14
CA GLU A 243 -0.54 17.65 -22.13
C GLU A 243 -0.62 17.12 -20.71
N VAL A 244 -1.12 15.88 -20.54
CA VAL A 244 -1.37 15.25 -19.26
C VAL A 244 -0.68 13.91 -19.12
N LEU A 245 -0.42 13.53 -17.89
CA LEU A 245 0.07 12.22 -17.48
C LEU A 245 -1.02 11.51 -16.69
N ILE A 246 -1.42 10.32 -17.14
CA ILE A 246 -2.42 9.51 -16.47
C ILE A 246 -1.70 8.42 -15.67
N LYS A 247 -1.98 8.34 -14.39
CA LYS A 247 -1.41 7.31 -13.50
C LYS A 247 -2.52 6.50 -12.86
N ASN A 248 -2.32 5.19 -12.83
CA ASN A 248 -3.15 4.30 -12.04
C ASN A 248 -2.66 4.25 -10.58
N ARG A 249 -3.44 3.62 -9.69
CA ARG A 249 -3.17 3.48 -8.25
C ARG A 249 -1.78 2.89 -7.97
N ILE A 250 -1.33 1.90 -8.75
CA ILE A 250 0.00 1.29 -8.60
C ILE A 250 1.10 2.30 -8.92
N GLN A 251 0.92 3.09 -9.97
CA GLN A 251 1.88 4.11 -10.39
C GLN A 251 1.90 5.33 -9.46
N LEU A 252 0.76 5.66 -8.84
CA LEU A 252 0.67 6.69 -7.81
C LEU A 252 1.51 6.31 -6.58
N ASN A 253 1.46 5.03 -6.21
CA ASN A 253 2.17 4.47 -5.06
C ASN A 253 3.41 3.64 -5.45
N ALA A 254 4.09 4.01 -6.53
CA ALA A 254 5.21 3.23 -7.08
C ALA A 254 6.30 2.93 -6.03
N ALA A 255 6.56 3.84 -5.10
CA ALA A 255 7.53 3.64 -4.02
C ALA A 255 7.08 2.53 -3.05
N LEU A 256 5.81 2.54 -2.64
CA LEU A 256 5.21 1.50 -1.79
C LEU A 256 5.24 0.13 -2.47
N TYR A 257 4.77 0.05 -3.72
CA TYR A 257 4.77 -1.20 -4.46
C TYR A 257 6.18 -1.73 -4.72
N LYS A 258 7.16 -0.85 -4.99
CA LYS A 258 8.56 -1.24 -5.11
C LYS A 258 9.12 -1.79 -3.80
N MET A 259 8.79 -1.18 -2.67
CA MET A 259 9.17 -1.66 -1.33
C MET A 259 8.59 -3.06 -1.08
N LEU A 260 7.27 -3.24 -1.26
CA LEU A 260 6.58 -4.52 -1.08
C LEU A 260 7.14 -5.63 -2.00
N ASN A 261 7.47 -5.31 -3.24
CA ASN A 261 8.09 -6.28 -4.17
C ASN A 261 9.52 -6.66 -3.74
N THR A 262 10.29 -5.72 -3.20
CA THR A 262 11.64 -6.00 -2.68
C THR A 262 11.58 -6.88 -1.43
N GLU A 263 10.65 -6.61 -0.52
CA GLU A 263 10.39 -7.44 0.66
C GLU A 263 9.97 -8.86 0.26
N GLN A 264 9.10 -8.99 -0.73
CA GLN A 264 8.68 -10.29 -1.26
C GLN A 264 9.86 -11.10 -1.81
N LEU A 265 10.79 -10.44 -2.51
CA LEU A 265 12.02 -11.09 -3.00
C LEU A 265 12.90 -11.59 -1.83
N ALA A 266 13.07 -10.79 -0.78
CA ALA A 266 13.81 -11.18 0.41
C ALA A 266 13.18 -12.41 1.09
N VAL A 267 11.86 -12.44 1.20
CA VAL A 267 11.12 -13.58 1.74
C VAL A 267 11.36 -14.85 0.91
N TYR A 268 11.34 -14.75 -0.43
CA TYR A 268 11.65 -15.89 -1.31
C TYR A 268 13.08 -16.40 -1.14
N LEU A 269 14.06 -15.52 -0.94
CA LEU A 269 15.44 -15.92 -0.69
C LEU A 269 15.58 -16.66 0.65
N ILE A 270 14.97 -16.14 1.71
CA ILE A 270 14.93 -16.79 3.03
C ILE A 270 14.23 -18.15 2.94
N PHE A 271 13.09 -18.23 2.23
CA PHE A 271 12.38 -19.47 2.00
C PHE A 271 13.27 -20.52 1.31
N THR A 272 13.95 -20.12 0.23
CA THR A 272 14.84 -21.00 -0.51
C THR A 272 15.97 -21.52 0.37
N LEU A 273 16.56 -20.65 1.22
CA LEU A 273 17.60 -21.05 2.16
C LEU A 273 17.10 -22.07 3.19
N ILE A 274 15.93 -21.83 3.79
CA ILE A 274 15.30 -22.74 4.76
C ILE A 274 15.00 -24.09 4.08
N LEU A 275 14.49 -24.06 2.86
CA LEU A 275 14.21 -25.29 2.08
C LEU A 275 15.49 -26.11 1.84
N ILE A 276 16.58 -25.44 1.47
CA ILE A 276 17.89 -26.09 1.26
C ILE A 276 18.36 -26.75 2.59
N ILE A 277 18.29 -26.05 3.71
CA ILE A 277 18.67 -26.58 5.02
C ILE A 277 17.80 -27.79 5.38
N ALA A 278 16.49 -27.71 5.17
CA ALA A 278 15.56 -28.81 5.41
C ALA A 278 15.90 -30.04 4.55
N LEU A 279 16.22 -29.86 3.25
CA LEU A 279 16.64 -30.92 2.37
C LEU A 279 17.94 -31.60 2.86
N PHE A 280 18.96 -30.85 3.28
CA PHE A 280 20.17 -31.39 3.84
C PHE A 280 19.94 -32.20 5.11
N ASN A 281 19.06 -31.73 5.99
CA ASN A 281 18.69 -32.45 7.21
C ASN A 281 17.99 -33.77 6.90
N ILE A 282 17.10 -33.82 5.90
CA ILE A 282 16.41 -35.03 5.48
C ILE A 282 17.43 -36.01 4.86
N LEU A 283 18.29 -35.54 3.95
CA LEU A 283 19.31 -36.36 3.33
C LEU A 283 20.25 -36.96 4.38
N GLY A 284 20.73 -36.19 5.33
CA GLY A 284 21.58 -36.63 6.44
C GLY A 284 20.89 -37.70 7.30
N SER A 285 19.61 -37.50 7.61
CA SER A 285 18.82 -38.51 8.35
C SER A 285 18.65 -39.82 7.59
N ILE A 286 18.38 -39.77 6.28
CA ILE A 286 18.22 -40.95 5.44
C ILE A 286 19.55 -41.70 5.33
N VAL A 287 20.67 -40.99 5.07
CA VAL A 287 22.00 -41.60 4.99
C VAL A 287 22.37 -42.32 6.29
N MET A 288 22.14 -41.66 7.44
CA MET A 288 22.44 -42.26 8.73
C MET A 288 21.58 -43.50 9.02
N MET A 289 20.33 -43.48 8.59
CA MET A 289 19.43 -44.62 8.72
C MET A 289 19.84 -45.80 7.82
N ILE A 290 20.31 -45.52 6.63
CA ILE A 290 20.87 -46.57 5.71
C ILE A 290 22.08 -47.22 6.36
N LEU A 291 23.00 -46.45 6.91
CA LEU A 291 24.22 -46.96 7.60
C LEU A 291 23.86 -47.82 8.82
N ASP A 292 22.88 -47.42 9.62
CA ASP A 292 22.42 -48.20 10.80
C ASP A 292 21.81 -49.55 10.38
N LYS A 293 21.15 -49.62 9.23
CA LYS A 293 20.44 -50.81 8.73
C LYS A 293 21.22 -51.62 7.73
N GLN A 294 22.51 -51.34 7.56
CA GLN A 294 23.35 -52.01 6.54
C GLN A 294 23.30 -53.53 6.64
N LYS A 295 23.41 -54.13 7.84
CA LYS A 295 23.31 -55.57 8.07
C LYS A 295 21.95 -56.16 7.73
N ASP A 296 20.87 -55.42 8.07
CA ASP A 296 19.50 -55.83 7.74
C ASP A 296 19.27 -55.78 6.21
N LEU A 297 19.91 -54.84 5.50
CA LEU A 297 19.91 -54.73 4.03
C LEU A 297 20.65 -55.88 3.36
N GLU A 298 21.81 -56.28 3.89
CA GLU A 298 22.56 -57.45 3.40
C GLU A 298 21.71 -58.72 3.53
N THR A 299 20.99 -58.88 4.64
CA THR A 299 20.06 -59.99 4.87
C THR A 299 18.91 -59.97 3.85
N LEU A 300 18.32 -58.78 3.58
CA LEU A 300 17.27 -58.67 2.58
C LEU A 300 17.76 -59.00 1.16
N PHE A 301 18.99 -58.61 0.80
CA PHE A 301 19.61 -58.99 -0.43
C PHE A 301 19.81 -60.52 -0.54
N SER A 302 20.26 -61.15 0.55
CA SER A 302 20.49 -62.60 0.58
C SER A 302 19.20 -63.42 0.44
N ILE A 303 18.04 -62.84 0.83
CA ILE A 303 16.70 -63.42 0.67
C ILE A 303 16.08 -63.11 -0.72
N GLY A 304 16.81 -62.36 -1.58
CA GLY A 304 16.40 -62.10 -2.96
C GLY A 304 15.69 -60.76 -3.21
N ALA A 305 15.74 -59.79 -2.27
CA ALA A 305 15.19 -58.48 -2.49
C ALA A 305 15.97 -57.70 -3.58
N SER A 306 15.26 -57.11 -4.55
CA SER A 306 15.88 -56.32 -5.61
C SER A 306 16.37 -54.96 -5.08
N ARG A 307 17.43 -54.41 -5.71
CA ARG A 307 17.92 -53.05 -5.41
C ARG A 307 16.79 -52.00 -5.50
N LYS A 308 15.89 -52.15 -6.46
CA LYS A 308 14.76 -51.23 -6.68
C LYS A 308 13.75 -51.27 -5.53
N THR A 309 13.52 -52.46 -4.96
CA THR A 309 12.64 -52.62 -3.78
C THR A 309 13.22 -51.88 -2.56
N ILE A 310 14.53 -52.01 -2.35
CA ILE A 310 15.23 -51.35 -1.25
C ILE A 310 15.21 -49.80 -1.43
N GLN A 311 15.50 -49.32 -2.63
CA GLN A 311 15.42 -47.88 -2.93
C GLN A 311 14.01 -47.33 -2.66
N ASN A 312 12.97 -48.02 -3.08
CA ASN A 312 11.60 -47.63 -2.83
C ASN A 312 11.24 -47.54 -1.33
N ILE A 313 11.78 -48.44 -0.49
CA ILE A 313 11.56 -48.40 0.95
C ILE A 313 12.08 -47.10 1.54
N PHE A 314 13.30 -46.67 1.19
CA PHE A 314 13.90 -45.43 1.70
C PHE A 314 13.27 -44.18 1.08
N PHE A 315 12.87 -44.24 -0.19
CA PHE A 315 12.11 -43.16 -0.82
C PHE A 315 10.74 -42.90 -0.10
N PHE A 316 9.97 -43.96 0.10
CA PHE A 316 8.72 -43.86 0.83
C PHE A 316 8.91 -43.47 2.31
N GLN A 317 10.06 -43.78 2.88
CA GLN A 317 10.37 -43.35 4.24
C GLN A 317 10.68 -41.86 4.32
N GLY A 318 11.44 -41.32 3.36
CA GLY A 318 11.65 -39.89 3.23
C GLY A 318 10.35 -39.12 2.96
N ALA A 319 9.49 -39.66 2.08
CA ALA A 319 8.18 -39.09 1.81
C ALA A 319 7.26 -39.10 3.05
N LEU A 320 7.28 -40.17 3.86
CA LEU A 320 6.56 -40.27 5.11
C LEU A 320 7.08 -39.28 6.17
N MET A 321 8.39 -39.05 6.23
CA MET A 321 8.96 -38.01 7.10
C MET A 321 8.44 -36.63 6.73
N LEU A 322 8.40 -36.34 5.43
CA LEU A 322 7.82 -35.05 4.93
C LEU A 322 6.31 -34.90 5.20
N SER A 323 5.56 -36.00 5.17
CA SER A 323 4.10 -35.96 5.41
C SER A 323 3.69 -35.86 6.89
N LEU A 324 4.62 -36.10 7.81
CA LEU A 324 4.43 -35.97 9.26
C LEU A 324 4.78 -34.57 9.80
N ILE A 325 5.30 -33.73 8.92
CA ILE A 325 5.70 -32.34 9.15
C ILE A 325 4.68 -31.39 8.54
#